data_8cc49c9f4cc44c67bb65f2a9b31b900a
#
_entry.id   8cc49c9f4cc44c67bb65f2a9b31b900a
#
_cell.length_a   1.000
_cell.length_b   1.000
_cell.length_c   1.000
_cell.angle_alpha   90.00
_cell.angle_beta   90.00
_cell.angle_gamma   90.00
#
_symmetry.space_group_name_H-M   'P 1'
#
loop_
_entity.id
_entity.type
_entity.pdbx_description
1 polymer ?
#
loop_
_entity_poly.entity_id
_entity_poly.type
_entity_poly.pdbx_seq_one_letter_code
_entity_poly.pdbx_strand_id
1 'polypeptide(L)'
;MKSKIFHLKVIKIKSGCNFELSWENGKTIAAIVDYPQDLDQGYQDWKQAYINCYKNLRGKVPKSGRLTVKKDPAALLREAEARFLSIFHSWLRDGELYEIREEIAKAATDSSINRRYWVDILLTCNCPELTRLPWEAWEISTTTRTNLSGFGTIRIARVSNTIHAGISHDKIIPSIRRRARVLAILGDEKGLDFKEDRKALAHLSKLAEIKFIGWQPGKDSTNLKQEIVQEIANPRGWDILFFAGHSNETACTGGELHIAPDASLGINEIKQSLQQGIANGLKFAIFNSCDGISIAESLIALGLPHWGGDKRPVNLDIY
;
A
#
# COMPACT_ATOMS: atom_id res chain seq x y z
N MET A 1 -20.54 9.54 -11.84
CA MET A 1 -20.07 8.19 -12.20
C MET A 1 -20.61 7.25 -11.12
N LYS A 2 -21.35 6.20 -11.50
CA LYS A 2 -21.80 5.19 -10.54
C LYS A 2 -20.79 4.06 -10.51
N SER A 3 -20.35 3.61 -9.33
CA SER A 3 -19.51 2.41 -9.16
C SER A 3 -20.37 1.32 -8.51
N LYS A 4 -20.16 0.06 -8.89
CA LYS A 4 -20.68 -1.07 -8.13
C LYS A 4 -19.66 -1.40 -7.05
N ILE A 5 -20.10 -1.34 -5.80
CA ILE A 5 -19.22 -1.55 -4.63
C ILE A 5 -19.50 -2.93 -4.05
N PHE A 6 -18.44 -3.70 -3.90
CA PHE A 6 -18.42 -4.96 -3.18
C PHE A 6 -17.60 -4.81 -1.89
N HIS A 7 -18.06 -5.42 -0.83
CA HIS A 7 -17.29 -5.59 0.39
C HIS A 7 -16.84 -7.05 0.46
N LEU A 8 -15.54 -7.28 0.37
CA LEU A 8 -14.92 -8.59 0.50
C LEU A 8 -14.24 -8.69 1.87
N LYS A 9 -14.74 -9.55 2.71
CA LYS A 9 -14.16 -9.84 4.01
C LYS A 9 -13.46 -11.19 3.96
N VAL A 10 -12.18 -11.24 4.32
CA VAL A 10 -11.39 -12.46 4.38
C VAL A 10 -10.89 -12.68 5.80
N ILE A 11 -11.32 -13.78 6.40
CA ILE A 11 -11.04 -14.11 7.80
C ILE A 11 -10.23 -15.40 7.82
N LYS A 12 -8.99 -15.34 8.30
CA LYS A 12 -8.18 -16.53 8.58
C LYS A 12 -8.75 -17.24 9.82
N ILE A 13 -9.09 -18.50 9.65
CA ILE A 13 -9.54 -19.42 10.69
C ILE A 13 -8.47 -20.52 10.88
N LYS A 14 -8.69 -21.50 11.78
CA LYS A 14 -7.66 -22.47 12.17
C LYS A 14 -6.93 -23.16 11.00
N SER A 15 -7.66 -23.61 9.98
CA SER A 15 -7.09 -24.34 8.84
C SER A 15 -7.36 -23.69 7.49
N GLY A 16 -8.19 -22.66 7.43
CA GLY A 16 -8.61 -22.08 6.17
C GLY A 16 -8.89 -20.59 6.27
N CYS A 17 -9.57 -20.10 5.27
CA CYS A 17 -10.05 -18.72 5.21
C CYS A 17 -11.54 -18.71 4.85
N ASN A 18 -12.31 -17.93 5.59
CA ASN A 18 -13.68 -17.61 5.22
C ASN A 18 -13.67 -16.35 4.37
N PHE A 19 -14.20 -16.45 3.16
CA PHE A 19 -14.42 -15.35 2.24
C PHE A 19 -15.90 -14.99 2.28
N GLU A 20 -16.21 -13.74 2.52
CA GLU A 20 -17.57 -13.21 2.53
C GLU A 20 -17.63 -12.00 1.60
N LEU A 21 -18.36 -12.13 0.50
CA LEU A 21 -18.63 -11.06 -0.44
C LEU A 21 -20.03 -10.51 -0.19
N SER A 22 -20.14 -9.22 0.07
CA SER A 22 -21.45 -8.55 0.24
C SER A 22 -21.56 -7.33 -0.67
N TRP A 23 -22.76 -7.05 -1.15
CA TRP A 23 -23.09 -5.92 -2.00
C TRP A 23 -24.58 -5.57 -1.89
N GLU A 24 -24.99 -4.49 -2.47
CA GLU A 24 -26.36 -3.97 -2.61
C GLU A 24 -27.45 -4.67 -1.78
N ASN A 25 -28.11 -3.97 -0.88
CA ASN A 25 -29.26 -4.45 -0.10
C ASN A 25 -29.00 -5.72 0.74
N GLY A 26 -27.76 -5.94 1.16
CA GLY A 26 -27.40 -7.05 2.04
C GLY A 26 -27.30 -8.42 1.37
N LYS A 27 -27.15 -8.47 0.04
CA LYS A 27 -26.78 -9.71 -0.66
C LYS A 27 -25.41 -10.17 -0.20
N THR A 28 -25.26 -11.45 0.10
CA THR A 28 -24.02 -12.02 0.61
C THR A 28 -23.79 -13.41 0.02
N ILE A 29 -22.55 -13.68 -0.36
CA ILE A 29 -22.02 -15.02 -0.71
C ILE A 29 -20.86 -15.29 0.24
N ALA A 30 -20.77 -16.49 0.80
CA ALA A 30 -19.68 -16.90 1.65
C ALA A 30 -19.12 -18.25 1.19
N ALA A 31 -17.81 -18.40 1.30
CA ALA A 31 -17.09 -19.62 0.99
C ALA A 31 -15.94 -19.83 1.97
N ILE A 32 -15.65 -21.09 2.29
CA ILE A 32 -14.49 -21.45 3.12
C ILE A 32 -13.53 -22.23 2.25
N VAL A 33 -12.28 -21.78 2.23
CA VAL A 33 -11.20 -22.37 1.44
C VAL A 33 -10.02 -22.68 2.36
N ASP A 34 -9.37 -23.80 2.15
CA ASP A 34 -8.16 -24.16 2.89
C ASP A 34 -7.05 -23.13 2.65
N TYR A 35 -6.34 -22.75 3.71
CA TYR A 35 -5.21 -21.82 3.58
C TYR A 35 -3.96 -22.60 3.14
N PRO A 36 -3.31 -22.22 2.01
CA PRO A 36 -2.13 -22.94 1.55
C PRO A 36 -0.98 -22.84 2.53
N GLN A 37 -0.43 -23.97 2.95
CA GLN A 37 0.69 -24.02 3.91
C GLN A 37 1.94 -23.32 3.37
N ASP A 38 2.14 -23.35 2.05
CA ASP A 38 3.31 -22.78 1.39
C ASP A 38 3.18 -21.27 1.11
N LEU A 39 2.02 -20.66 1.34
CA LEU A 39 1.77 -19.26 0.95
C LEU A 39 2.59 -18.29 1.80
N ASP A 40 2.64 -18.51 3.11
CA ASP A 40 3.43 -17.66 4.02
C ASP A 40 4.93 -17.80 3.73
N GLN A 41 5.41 -19.03 3.46
CA GLN A 41 6.81 -19.27 3.10
C GLN A 41 7.14 -18.63 1.75
N GLY A 42 6.27 -18.78 0.75
CA GLY A 42 6.41 -18.14 -0.56
C GLY A 42 6.55 -16.62 -0.46
N TYR A 43 5.75 -15.98 0.40
CA TYR A 43 5.88 -14.56 0.69
C TYR A 43 7.23 -14.20 1.32
N GLN A 44 7.71 -14.97 2.30
CA GLN A 44 9.00 -14.72 2.95
C GLN A 44 10.17 -14.88 1.98
N ASP A 45 10.15 -15.94 1.16
CA ASP A 45 11.17 -16.21 0.16
C ASP A 45 11.25 -15.06 -0.86
N TRP A 46 10.10 -14.61 -1.34
CA TRP A 46 9.99 -13.49 -2.23
C TRP A 46 10.49 -12.18 -1.56
N LYS A 47 10.07 -11.87 -0.33
CA LYS A 47 10.53 -10.69 0.44
C LYS A 47 12.05 -10.70 0.60
N GLN A 48 12.64 -11.86 0.91
CA GLN A 48 14.09 -12.01 1.05
C GLN A 48 14.82 -11.81 -0.29
N ALA A 49 14.28 -12.35 -1.38
CA ALA A 49 14.84 -12.16 -2.72
C ALA A 49 14.77 -10.69 -3.15
N TYR A 50 13.66 -10.00 -2.85
CA TYR A 50 13.50 -8.58 -3.07
C TYR A 50 14.56 -7.75 -2.33
N ILE A 51 14.69 -7.95 -1.02
CA ILE A 51 15.69 -7.26 -0.20
C ILE A 51 17.11 -7.52 -0.74
N ASN A 52 17.42 -8.74 -1.12
CA ASN A 52 18.75 -9.10 -1.65
C ASN A 52 19.00 -8.48 -3.03
N CYS A 53 18.00 -8.43 -3.90
CA CYS A 53 18.11 -7.79 -5.20
C CYS A 53 18.44 -6.30 -5.04
N TYR A 54 17.70 -5.59 -4.22
CA TYR A 54 17.91 -4.15 -4.00
C TYR A 54 19.18 -3.83 -3.23
N LYS A 55 19.59 -4.65 -2.25
CA LYS A 55 20.89 -4.50 -1.58
C LYS A 55 22.06 -4.67 -2.55
N ASN A 56 21.97 -5.60 -3.51
CA ASN A 56 23.02 -5.83 -4.50
C ASN A 56 23.07 -4.75 -5.58
N LEU A 57 21.96 -4.16 -5.96
CA LEU A 57 21.93 -2.99 -6.86
C LEU A 57 22.60 -1.76 -6.24
N ARG A 58 22.68 -1.70 -4.91
CA ARG A 58 23.26 -0.59 -4.13
C ARG A 58 24.72 -0.80 -3.73
N GLY A 59 25.23 -2.03 -3.73
CA GLY A 59 26.60 -2.37 -3.39
C GLY A 59 27.52 -2.17 -4.59
N LYS A 60 28.60 -1.37 -4.44
CA LYS A 60 29.73 -1.41 -5.37
C LYS A 60 30.20 -2.86 -5.46
N VAL A 61 30.14 -3.45 -6.65
CA VAL A 61 30.63 -4.80 -6.93
C VAL A 61 32.08 -4.92 -6.39
N PRO A 62 32.38 -5.83 -5.46
CA PRO A 62 33.76 -6.06 -5.08
C PRO A 62 34.50 -6.59 -6.29
N LYS A 63 35.52 -5.90 -6.74
CA LYS A 63 36.49 -6.39 -7.73
C LYS A 63 37.33 -7.50 -7.06
N SER A 64 36.80 -8.71 -7.03
CA SER A 64 37.54 -9.88 -6.59
C SER A 64 37.26 -11.02 -7.55
N GLY A 65 38.30 -11.38 -8.30
CA GLY A 65 38.27 -12.41 -9.32
C GLY A 65 38.18 -13.82 -8.74
N ARG A 66 36.98 -14.26 -8.44
CA ARG A 66 36.64 -15.68 -8.36
C ARG A 66 35.33 -15.87 -9.10
N LEU A 67 35.38 -16.60 -10.20
CA LEU A 67 34.23 -17.06 -10.99
C LEU A 67 33.40 -18.06 -10.17
N THR A 68 32.67 -17.58 -9.19
CA THR A 68 31.46 -18.25 -8.72
C THR A 68 30.33 -17.66 -9.56
N VAL A 69 29.63 -18.52 -10.30
CA VAL A 69 28.40 -18.15 -11.02
C VAL A 69 27.40 -17.69 -9.96
N LYS A 70 27.45 -16.41 -9.59
CA LYS A 70 26.42 -15.79 -8.75
C LYS A 70 25.17 -15.72 -9.62
N LYS A 71 24.14 -16.46 -9.27
CA LYS A 71 22.81 -16.28 -9.87
C LYS A 71 22.47 -14.79 -9.83
N ASP A 72 22.02 -14.25 -10.96
CA ASP A 72 21.60 -12.85 -11.07
C ASP A 72 20.52 -12.56 -10.01
N PRO A 73 20.72 -11.60 -9.09
CA PRO A 73 19.73 -11.28 -8.06
C PRO A 73 18.36 -10.90 -8.61
N ALA A 74 18.32 -10.27 -9.80
CA ALA A 74 17.07 -9.94 -10.46
C ALA A 74 16.36 -11.18 -11.02
N ALA A 75 17.13 -12.20 -11.50
CA ALA A 75 16.57 -13.47 -11.91
C ALA A 75 16.00 -14.25 -10.71
N LEU A 76 16.70 -14.25 -9.57
CA LEU A 76 16.21 -14.87 -8.34
C LEU A 76 14.93 -14.21 -7.82
N LEU A 77 14.86 -12.88 -7.91
CA LEU A 77 13.64 -12.15 -7.54
C LEU A 77 12.46 -12.55 -8.43
N ARG A 78 12.63 -12.55 -9.75
CA ARG A 78 11.58 -12.97 -10.69
C ARG A 78 11.12 -14.42 -10.45
N GLU A 79 12.05 -15.33 -10.14
CA GLU A 79 11.72 -16.74 -9.82
C GLU A 79 10.91 -16.84 -8.54
N ALA A 80 11.31 -16.16 -7.47
CA ALA A 80 10.61 -16.15 -6.20
C ALA A 80 9.21 -15.51 -6.32
N GLU A 81 9.08 -14.43 -7.09
CA GLU A 81 7.83 -13.76 -7.39
C GLU A 81 6.87 -14.66 -8.16
N ALA A 82 7.33 -15.29 -9.24
CA ALA A 82 6.52 -16.20 -10.03
C ALA A 82 6.02 -17.39 -9.20
N ARG A 83 6.85 -17.94 -8.32
CA ARG A 83 6.47 -19.03 -7.41
C ARG A 83 5.41 -18.57 -6.41
N PHE A 84 5.62 -17.42 -5.76
CA PHE A 84 4.68 -16.87 -4.80
C PHE A 84 3.32 -16.55 -5.45
N LEU A 85 3.31 -15.89 -6.61
CA LEU A 85 2.09 -15.59 -7.37
C LEU A 85 1.39 -16.86 -7.85
N SER A 86 2.13 -17.90 -8.23
CA SER A 86 1.54 -19.20 -8.62
C SER A 86 0.77 -19.83 -7.47
N ILE A 87 1.32 -19.83 -6.24
CA ILE A 87 0.62 -20.35 -5.05
C ILE A 87 -0.61 -19.50 -4.75
N PHE A 88 -0.47 -18.17 -4.77
CA PHE A 88 -1.55 -17.23 -4.51
C PHE A 88 -2.70 -17.37 -5.52
N HIS A 89 -2.40 -17.45 -6.81
CA HIS A 89 -3.42 -17.63 -7.85
C HIS A 89 -4.06 -19.01 -7.79
N SER A 90 -3.29 -20.07 -7.50
CA SER A 90 -3.84 -21.42 -7.31
C SER A 90 -4.88 -21.44 -6.19
N TRP A 91 -4.56 -20.81 -5.05
CA TRP A 91 -5.47 -20.67 -3.92
C TRP A 91 -6.76 -19.93 -4.29
N LEU A 92 -6.65 -18.79 -4.96
CA LEU A 92 -7.80 -17.98 -5.34
C LEU A 92 -8.60 -18.51 -6.54
N ARG A 93 -8.07 -19.55 -7.23
CA ARG A 93 -8.80 -20.31 -8.26
C ARG A 93 -9.59 -21.48 -7.69
N ASP A 94 -9.53 -21.71 -6.37
CA ASP A 94 -10.31 -22.76 -5.73
C ASP A 94 -11.77 -22.76 -6.19
N GLY A 95 -12.34 -23.96 -6.31
CA GLY A 95 -13.72 -24.16 -6.78
C GLY A 95 -14.75 -23.51 -5.88
N GLU A 96 -14.51 -23.49 -4.56
CA GLU A 96 -15.39 -22.88 -3.57
C GLU A 96 -15.53 -21.36 -3.77
N LEU A 97 -14.52 -20.70 -4.36
CA LEU A 97 -14.57 -19.28 -4.68
C LEU A 97 -15.21 -18.96 -6.02
N TYR A 98 -15.75 -19.96 -6.73
CA TYR A 98 -16.31 -19.78 -8.08
C TYR A 98 -17.43 -18.72 -8.09
N GLU A 99 -18.41 -18.84 -7.20
CA GLU A 99 -19.54 -17.93 -7.15
C GLU A 99 -19.13 -16.48 -6.83
N ILE A 100 -18.17 -16.32 -5.91
CA ILE A 100 -17.60 -15.00 -5.58
C ILE A 100 -16.94 -14.38 -6.81
N ARG A 101 -16.10 -15.16 -7.50
CA ARG A 101 -15.41 -14.70 -8.73
C ARG A 101 -16.41 -14.38 -9.84
N GLU A 102 -17.40 -15.22 -10.03
CA GLU A 102 -18.43 -15.06 -11.06
C GLU A 102 -19.24 -13.78 -10.86
N GLU A 103 -19.66 -13.49 -9.62
CA GLU A 103 -20.45 -12.28 -9.34
C GLU A 103 -19.64 -11.00 -9.59
N ILE A 104 -18.36 -10.98 -9.19
CA ILE A 104 -17.47 -9.85 -9.47
C ILE A 104 -17.22 -9.74 -11.00
N ALA A 105 -16.97 -10.85 -11.70
CA ALA A 105 -16.73 -10.86 -13.14
C ALA A 105 -17.95 -10.40 -13.94
N LYS A 106 -19.16 -10.81 -13.56
CA LYS A 106 -20.43 -10.33 -14.15
C LYS A 106 -20.55 -8.81 -14.03
N ALA A 107 -20.29 -8.29 -12.82
CA ALA A 107 -20.33 -6.84 -12.60
C ALA A 107 -19.28 -6.08 -13.42
N ALA A 108 -18.08 -6.65 -13.58
CA ALA A 108 -17.02 -6.06 -14.37
C ALA A 108 -17.36 -6.08 -15.89
N THR A 109 -17.99 -7.14 -16.36
CA THR A 109 -18.46 -7.26 -17.76
C THR A 109 -19.55 -6.23 -18.05
N ASP A 110 -20.55 -6.11 -17.17
CA ASP A 110 -21.61 -5.12 -17.31
C ASP A 110 -21.05 -3.68 -17.33
N SER A 111 -20.02 -3.44 -16.54
CA SER A 111 -19.34 -2.14 -16.52
C SER A 111 -18.54 -1.84 -17.79
N SER A 112 -17.98 -2.86 -18.46
CA SER A 112 -17.23 -2.71 -19.70
C SER A 112 -18.10 -2.30 -20.88
N ILE A 113 -19.34 -2.79 -20.95
CA ILE A 113 -20.33 -2.43 -21.96
C ILE A 113 -20.75 -0.96 -21.81
N ASN A 114 -20.87 -0.51 -20.56
CA ASN A 114 -21.20 0.88 -20.22
C ASN A 114 -19.95 1.63 -19.75
N ARG A 115 -19.01 1.99 -20.57
CA ARG A 115 -17.71 2.68 -20.31
C ARG A 115 -17.66 3.73 -19.17
N ARG A 116 -18.65 3.77 -18.27
CA ARG A 116 -18.84 4.75 -17.17
C ARG A 116 -18.89 4.16 -15.78
N TYR A 117 -18.75 2.85 -15.61
CA TYR A 117 -18.87 2.19 -14.32
C TYR A 117 -17.54 1.54 -13.90
N TRP A 118 -17.23 1.62 -12.62
CA TRP A 118 -16.11 0.95 -11.97
C TRP A 118 -16.66 -0.11 -11.03
N VAL A 119 -15.93 -1.18 -10.87
CA VAL A 119 -16.17 -2.16 -9.82
C VAL A 119 -15.14 -1.92 -8.73
N ASP A 120 -15.60 -1.51 -7.56
CA ASP A 120 -14.76 -1.27 -6.41
C ASP A 120 -14.94 -2.43 -5.42
N ILE A 121 -13.83 -3.09 -5.05
CA ILE A 121 -13.79 -4.12 -4.03
C ILE A 121 -13.15 -3.52 -2.79
N LEU A 122 -13.92 -3.35 -1.73
CA LEU A 122 -13.44 -2.93 -0.42
C LEU A 122 -13.05 -4.18 0.36
N LEU A 123 -11.75 -4.45 0.43
CA LEU A 123 -11.19 -5.63 1.04
C LEU A 123 -10.88 -5.39 2.52
N THR A 124 -11.35 -6.29 3.36
CA THR A 124 -11.09 -6.32 4.79
C THR A 124 -10.48 -7.66 5.18
N CYS A 125 -9.31 -7.65 5.83
CA CYS A 125 -8.63 -8.85 6.33
C CYS A 125 -8.49 -8.80 7.84
N ASN A 126 -8.59 -9.95 8.52
CA ASN A 126 -8.51 -10.00 9.99
C ASN A 126 -7.08 -10.15 10.53
N CYS A 127 -6.08 -10.38 9.68
CA CYS A 127 -4.71 -10.56 10.10
C CYS A 127 -3.70 -9.96 9.10
N PRO A 128 -2.49 -9.58 9.56
CA PRO A 128 -1.46 -8.98 8.72
C PRO A 128 -1.01 -9.89 7.56
N GLU A 129 -0.97 -11.20 7.77
CA GLU A 129 -0.57 -12.17 6.74
C GLU A 129 -1.47 -12.05 5.51
N LEU A 130 -2.79 -12.01 5.70
CA LEU A 130 -3.75 -11.82 4.62
C LEU A 130 -3.70 -10.41 4.04
N THR A 131 -3.52 -9.39 4.89
CA THR A 131 -3.46 -8.00 4.44
C THR A 131 -2.30 -7.75 3.49
N ARG A 132 -1.18 -8.46 3.66
CA ARG A 132 0.05 -8.31 2.85
C ARG A 132 0.00 -8.99 1.48
N LEU A 133 -0.94 -9.90 1.26
CA LEU A 133 -1.05 -10.62 -0.01
C LEU A 133 -1.33 -9.66 -1.18
N PRO A 134 -0.86 -9.97 -2.39
CA PRO A 134 -1.01 -9.10 -3.55
C PRO A 134 -2.41 -9.21 -4.17
N TRP A 135 -3.43 -8.78 -3.43
CA TRP A 135 -4.83 -8.88 -3.85
C TRP A 135 -5.10 -8.17 -5.18
N GLU A 136 -4.33 -7.15 -5.51
CA GLU A 136 -4.41 -6.42 -6.77
C GLU A 136 -4.04 -7.29 -7.98
N ALA A 137 -3.29 -8.38 -7.74
CA ALA A 137 -2.92 -9.37 -8.75
C ALA A 137 -3.94 -10.51 -8.87
N TRP A 138 -5.05 -10.47 -8.12
CA TRP A 138 -6.05 -11.53 -8.17
C TRP A 138 -6.69 -11.64 -9.56
N GLU A 139 -6.59 -12.82 -10.17
CA GLU A 139 -7.21 -13.15 -11.43
C GLU A 139 -8.69 -13.53 -11.22
N ILE A 140 -9.57 -12.56 -11.31
CA ILE A 140 -11.01 -12.73 -11.01
C ILE A 140 -11.76 -13.40 -12.18
N SER A 141 -11.16 -13.48 -13.38
CA SER A 141 -11.80 -14.07 -14.55
C SER A 141 -12.16 -15.54 -14.34
N THR A 142 -13.40 -15.89 -14.63
CA THR A 142 -13.91 -17.28 -14.63
C THR A 142 -13.79 -17.97 -15.97
N THR A 143 -13.48 -17.25 -17.05
CA THR A 143 -13.37 -17.78 -18.40
C THR A 143 -11.95 -17.69 -18.93
N THR A 144 -11.49 -18.80 -19.54
CA THR A 144 -10.14 -19.02 -20.06
C THR A 144 -9.72 -18.08 -21.20
N ARG A 145 -10.53 -17.10 -21.62
CA ARG A 145 -10.33 -16.34 -22.87
C ARG A 145 -10.24 -14.82 -22.74
N THR A 146 -10.31 -14.27 -21.57
CA THR A 146 -10.23 -12.80 -21.43
C THR A 146 -9.02 -12.42 -20.60
N ASN A 147 -8.00 -11.94 -21.28
CA ASN A 147 -6.91 -11.20 -20.65
C ASN A 147 -7.53 -10.06 -19.82
N LEU A 148 -7.06 -9.84 -18.61
CA LEU A 148 -7.46 -8.74 -17.69
C LEU A 148 -7.52 -7.36 -18.37
N SER A 149 -6.81 -7.17 -19.49
CA SER A 149 -6.87 -5.96 -20.31
C SER A 149 -8.24 -5.65 -20.91
N GLY A 150 -9.17 -6.61 -20.91
CA GLY A 150 -10.58 -6.40 -21.35
C GLY A 150 -11.53 -6.05 -20.20
N PHE A 151 -11.17 -6.32 -18.95
CA PHE A 151 -11.96 -5.96 -17.75
C PHE A 151 -11.42 -4.64 -17.18
N GLY A 152 -11.62 -3.57 -17.89
CA GLY A 152 -10.96 -2.30 -17.65
C GLY A 152 -11.20 -1.64 -16.32
N THR A 153 -11.74 -2.30 -15.24
CA THR A 153 -12.14 -1.43 -14.13
C THR A 153 -12.47 -2.10 -12.79
N ILE A 154 -11.79 -3.17 -12.42
CA ILE A 154 -11.84 -3.67 -11.05
C ILE A 154 -10.74 -2.96 -10.24
N ARG A 155 -11.14 -2.32 -9.15
CA ARG A 155 -10.21 -1.68 -8.20
C ARG A 155 -10.36 -2.35 -6.85
N ILE A 156 -9.26 -2.70 -6.23
CA ILE A 156 -9.25 -3.29 -4.88
C ILE A 156 -8.65 -2.26 -3.92
N ALA A 157 -9.43 -1.86 -2.92
CA ALA A 157 -8.99 -0.98 -1.85
C ALA A 157 -9.07 -1.73 -0.52
N ARG A 158 -7.99 -1.72 0.27
CA ARG A 158 -8.01 -2.30 1.62
C ARG A 158 -8.67 -1.35 2.59
N VAL A 159 -9.55 -1.90 3.42
CA VAL A 159 -10.28 -1.15 4.44
C VAL A 159 -9.93 -1.73 5.80
N SER A 160 -9.76 -0.88 6.80
CA SER A 160 -9.49 -1.31 8.18
C SER A 160 -10.69 -2.04 8.79
N ASN A 161 -10.41 -3.04 9.61
CA ASN A 161 -11.42 -3.73 10.44
C ASN A 161 -11.93 -2.88 11.62
N THR A 162 -11.25 -1.80 11.95
CA THR A 162 -11.65 -0.94 13.05
C THR A 162 -12.86 -0.11 12.65
N ILE A 163 -13.96 -0.30 13.37
CA ILE A 163 -15.10 0.62 13.32
C ILE A 163 -14.60 1.93 13.95
N HIS A 164 -14.12 2.85 13.11
CA HIS A 164 -13.95 4.21 13.57
C HIS A 164 -15.36 4.78 13.75
N ALA A 165 -15.69 5.14 15.00
CA ALA A 165 -16.87 5.96 15.30
C ALA A 165 -16.88 7.08 14.27
N GLY A 166 -17.94 7.13 13.47
CA GLY A 166 -18.03 7.90 12.23
C GLY A 166 -17.39 9.26 12.39
N ILE A 167 -16.36 9.49 11.62
CA ILE A 167 -15.97 10.86 11.30
C ILE A 167 -17.20 11.39 10.58
N SER A 168 -17.99 12.18 11.28
CA SER A 168 -19.16 12.81 10.68
C SER A 168 -18.63 13.62 9.49
N HIS A 169 -18.94 13.19 8.29
CA HIS A 169 -18.65 13.91 7.05
C HIS A 169 -19.34 15.29 6.99
N ASP A 170 -20.04 15.67 8.06
CA ASP A 170 -20.87 16.88 8.14
C ASP A 170 -20.09 18.19 8.25
N LYS A 171 -18.78 18.14 8.24
CA LYS A 171 -17.94 19.35 8.11
C LYS A 171 -16.97 19.27 6.94
N ILE A 172 -17.47 18.90 5.76
CA ILE A 172 -16.84 19.40 4.54
C ILE A 172 -17.25 20.87 4.47
N ILE A 173 -16.53 21.72 5.17
CA ILE A 173 -16.51 23.14 4.85
C ILE A 173 -15.99 23.16 3.42
N PRO A 174 -16.80 23.63 2.42
CA PRO A 174 -16.30 23.79 1.07
C PRO A 174 -15.16 24.81 1.20
N SER A 175 -13.92 24.31 1.25
CA SER A 175 -12.78 25.20 1.29
C SER A 175 -12.84 25.99 0.01
N ILE A 176 -13.00 27.29 0.12
CA ILE A 176 -12.68 28.26 -0.92
C ILE A 176 -11.46 27.69 -1.62
N ARG A 177 -11.52 27.52 -2.94
CA ARG A 177 -10.52 26.84 -3.80
C ARG A 177 -9.10 27.35 -3.55
N ARG A 178 -8.49 26.95 -2.43
CA ARG A 178 -7.07 27.16 -2.19
C ARG A 178 -6.29 26.02 -2.86
N ARG A 179 -5.06 26.29 -3.24
CA ARG A 179 -4.14 25.25 -3.72
C ARG A 179 -3.98 24.20 -2.62
N ALA A 180 -3.96 22.93 -3.00
CA ALA A 180 -3.65 21.86 -2.08
C ALA A 180 -2.27 22.08 -1.45
N ARG A 181 -2.11 21.70 -0.19
CA ARG A 181 -0.83 21.81 0.53
C ARG A 181 -0.26 20.42 0.78
N VAL A 182 0.97 20.20 0.35
CA VAL A 182 1.68 18.92 0.44
C VAL A 182 2.91 19.08 1.32
N LEU A 183 2.98 18.31 2.40
CA LEU A 183 4.20 18.13 3.16
C LEU A 183 4.93 16.89 2.62
N ALA A 184 6.08 17.09 1.98
CA ALA A 184 6.91 16.03 1.42
C ALA A 184 8.12 15.79 2.31
N ILE A 185 8.14 14.64 2.99
CA ILE A 185 9.24 14.20 3.83
C ILE A 185 10.10 13.22 3.03
N LEU A 186 11.36 13.56 2.83
CA LEU A 186 12.34 12.71 2.16
C LEU A 186 13.30 12.15 3.21
N GLY A 187 13.26 10.86 3.42
CA GLY A 187 14.03 10.17 4.44
C GLY A 187 15.50 9.98 4.09
N ASP A 188 16.11 8.93 4.65
CA ASP A 188 17.50 8.57 4.36
C ASP A 188 17.67 8.18 2.88
N GLU A 189 18.58 8.88 2.19
CA GLU A 189 18.91 8.63 0.77
C GLU A 189 19.83 7.41 0.58
N LYS A 190 20.19 6.69 1.65
CA LYS A 190 21.13 5.57 1.55
C LYS A 190 20.64 4.51 0.57
N GLY A 191 21.10 4.61 -0.68
CA GLY A 191 20.76 3.74 -1.79
C GLY A 191 19.37 4.01 -2.41
N LEU A 192 18.72 5.12 -2.14
CA LEU A 192 17.53 5.60 -2.84
C LEU A 192 17.91 6.85 -3.66
N ASP A 193 17.27 7.02 -4.81
CA ASP A 193 17.40 8.25 -5.61
C ASP A 193 16.02 8.95 -5.61
N PHE A 194 15.92 10.04 -4.85
CA PHE A 194 14.69 10.84 -4.75
C PHE A 194 14.55 11.88 -5.86
N LYS A 195 15.40 11.84 -6.90
CA LYS A 195 15.32 12.82 -8.00
C LYS A 195 13.99 12.74 -8.72
N GLU A 196 13.52 11.52 -9.00
CA GLU A 196 12.23 11.34 -9.68
C GLU A 196 11.06 11.71 -8.77
N ASP A 197 11.11 11.39 -7.47
CA ASP A 197 10.08 11.83 -6.51
C ASP A 197 10.02 13.35 -6.42
N ARG A 198 11.19 14.01 -6.28
CA ARG A 198 11.29 15.48 -6.26
C ARG A 198 10.74 16.10 -7.55
N LYS A 199 11.10 15.51 -8.71
CA LYS A 199 10.66 15.97 -10.02
C LYS A 199 9.16 15.79 -10.20
N ALA A 200 8.61 14.63 -9.84
CA ALA A 200 7.18 14.35 -9.91
C ALA A 200 6.39 15.36 -9.05
N LEU A 201 6.81 15.57 -7.80
CA LEU A 201 6.18 16.55 -6.93
C LEU A 201 6.34 17.98 -7.45
N ALA A 202 7.53 18.34 -7.96
CA ALA A 202 7.77 19.69 -8.52
C ALA A 202 6.84 20.01 -9.69
N HIS A 203 6.48 19.03 -10.52
CA HIS A 203 5.49 19.22 -11.59
C HIS A 203 4.11 19.63 -11.07
N LEU A 204 3.77 19.24 -9.84
CA LEU A 204 2.52 19.60 -9.19
C LEU A 204 2.53 21.00 -8.57
N SER A 205 3.66 21.72 -8.60
CA SER A 205 3.81 23.05 -7.98
C SER A 205 2.85 24.11 -8.52
N LYS A 206 2.31 23.92 -9.74
CA LYS A 206 1.25 24.78 -10.29
C LYS A 206 -0.12 24.55 -9.63
N LEU A 207 -0.35 23.34 -9.10
CA LEU A 207 -1.62 22.90 -8.51
C LEU A 207 -1.60 22.88 -6.98
N ALA A 208 -0.41 22.71 -6.39
CA ALA A 208 -0.20 22.54 -4.96
C ALA A 208 0.93 23.43 -4.42
N GLU A 209 0.83 23.82 -3.15
CA GLU A 209 1.94 24.35 -2.35
C GLU A 209 2.69 23.16 -1.74
N ILE A 210 3.98 22.97 -2.09
CA ILE A 210 4.75 21.81 -1.65
C ILE A 210 5.88 22.28 -0.76
N LYS A 211 5.95 21.75 0.47
CA LYS A 211 7.09 21.91 1.37
C LYS A 211 7.87 20.62 1.45
N PHE A 212 9.15 20.68 1.12
CA PHE A 212 10.07 19.57 1.28
C PHE A 212 10.82 19.66 2.59
N ILE A 213 10.87 18.56 3.34
CA ILE A 213 11.71 18.36 4.50
C ILE A 213 12.51 17.08 4.28
N GLY A 214 13.79 17.09 4.60
CA GLY A 214 14.63 15.91 4.46
C GLY A 214 16.01 16.11 5.07
N TRP A 215 16.67 14.99 5.26
CA TRP A 215 18.04 15.00 5.73
C TRP A 215 18.99 15.52 4.64
N GLN A 216 20.02 16.21 5.08
CA GLN A 216 21.14 16.64 4.27
C GLN A 216 22.43 16.40 5.03
N PRO A 217 23.56 16.08 4.37
CA PRO A 217 24.84 15.94 5.04
C PRO A 217 25.18 17.16 5.89
N GLY A 218 25.48 16.92 7.17
CA GLY A 218 25.74 17.98 8.16
C GLY A 218 24.51 18.53 8.90
N LYS A 219 23.31 18.09 8.56
CA LYS A 219 22.10 18.44 9.34
C LYS A 219 21.99 17.51 10.55
N ASP A 220 21.78 18.08 11.72
CA ASP A 220 21.52 17.32 12.95
C ASP A 220 20.19 16.57 12.86
N SER A 221 20.22 15.27 13.08
CA SER A 221 19.05 14.38 12.99
C SER A 221 18.01 14.67 14.05
N THR A 222 18.41 15.14 15.23
CA THR A 222 17.48 15.53 16.31
C THR A 222 16.68 16.76 15.91
N ASN A 223 17.32 17.77 15.35
CA ASN A 223 16.65 18.96 14.84
C ASN A 223 15.71 18.63 13.68
N LEU A 224 16.13 17.72 12.78
CA LEU A 224 15.27 17.24 11.69
C LEU A 224 14.02 16.57 12.22
N LYS A 225 14.14 15.71 13.24
CA LYS A 225 13.01 15.03 13.87
C LYS A 225 12.02 16.03 14.46
N GLN A 226 12.51 17.02 15.18
CA GLN A 226 11.68 18.09 15.75
C GLN A 226 10.98 18.92 14.64
N GLU A 227 11.70 19.28 13.59
CA GLU A 227 11.13 20.00 12.44
C GLU A 227 9.98 19.21 11.79
N ILE A 228 10.15 17.91 11.54
CA ILE A 228 9.11 17.05 10.96
C ILE A 228 7.88 17.01 11.87
N VAL A 229 8.07 16.78 13.16
CA VAL A 229 7.00 16.70 14.16
C VAL A 229 6.19 18.02 14.21
N GLN A 230 6.88 19.16 14.24
CA GLN A 230 6.25 20.49 14.27
C GLN A 230 5.49 20.77 12.97
N GLU A 231 6.07 20.41 11.82
CA GLU A 231 5.41 20.65 10.54
C GLU A 231 4.19 19.77 10.31
N ILE A 232 4.21 18.50 10.76
CA ILE A 232 3.01 17.66 10.70
C ILE A 232 1.86 18.33 11.47
N ALA A 233 2.14 18.90 12.63
CA ALA A 233 1.16 19.57 13.48
C ALA A 233 0.89 21.04 13.10
N ASN A 234 1.42 21.53 12.00
CA ASN A 234 1.31 22.95 11.57
C ASN A 234 -0.14 23.43 11.57
N PRO A 235 -0.46 24.55 12.27
CA PRO A 235 -1.84 25.06 12.37
C PRO A 235 -2.49 25.45 11.02
N ARG A 236 -1.67 25.82 10.02
CA ARG A 236 -2.19 26.08 8.66
C ARG A 236 -2.67 24.79 7.98
N GLY A 237 -2.36 23.61 8.55
CA GLY A 237 -2.72 22.30 8.06
C GLY A 237 -2.06 21.93 6.73
N TRP A 238 -2.02 20.65 6.45
CA TRP A 238 -1.62 20.03 5.19
C TRP A 238 -2.81 19.25 4.65
N ASP A 239 -2.98 19.19 3.35
CA ASP A 239 -3.99 18.31 2.74
C ASP A 239 -3.41 16.90 2.50
N ILE A 240 -2.11 16.84 2.17
CA ILE A 240 -1.39 15.59 1.84
C ILE A 240 -0.07 15.53 2.60
N LEU A 241 0.19 14.36 3.19
CA LEU A 241 1.50 13.97 3.70
C LEU A 241 2.12 12.97 2.72
N PHE A 242 3.29 13.29 2.18
CA PHE A 242 4.08 12.40 1.33
C PHE A 242 5.36 12.01 2.05
N PHE A 243 5.67 10.74 2.09
CA PHE A 243 6.94 10.22 2.58
C PHE A 243 7.60 9.36 1.51
N ALA A 244 8.87 9.61 1.23
CA ALA A 244 9.72 8.71 0.45
C ALA A 244 10.98 8.37 1.24
N GLY A 245 11.26 7.07 1.41
CA GLY A 245 12.37 6.63 2.23
C GLY A 245 12.29 5.17 2.62
N HIS A 246 13.20 4.76 3.49
CA HIS A 246 13.13 3.45 4.11
C HIS A 246 12.09 3.45 5.24
N SER A 247 11.37 2.34 5.37
CA SER A 247 10.51 2.07 6.52
C SER A 247 10.70 0.65 7.01
N ASN A 248 10.45 0.44 8.30
CA ASN A 248 10.44 -0.87 8.92
C ASN A 248 9.11 -1.08 9.64
N GLU A 249 8.62 -2.31 9.62
CA GLU A 249 7.52 -2.72 10.48
C GLU A 249 8.09 -3.17 11.82
N THR A 250 7.66 -2.53 12.89
CA THR A 250 7.95 -2.97 14.26
C THR A 250 6.66 -2.99 15.05
N ALA A 251 6.42 -4.08 15.77
CA ALA A 251 5.22 -4.25 16.59
C ALA A 251 5.09 -3.18 17.69
N CYS A 252 6.22 -2.66 18.17
CA CYS A 252 6.26 -1.71 19.28
C CYS A 252 5.99 -0.26 18.85
N THR A 253 6.41 0.12 17.64
CA THR A 253 6.38 1.52 17.17
C THR A 253 5.24 1.83 16.20
N GLY A 254 4.47 0.82 15.79
CA GLY A 254 3.44 0.96 14.77
C GLY A 254 4.01 1.25 13.38
N GLY A 255 5.28 0.91 13.19
CA GLY A 255 6.08 1.23 12.01
C GLY A 255 7.05 2.39 12.25
N GLU A 256 8.19 2.34 11.58
CA GLU A 256 9.26 3.35 11.67
C GLU A 256 9.62 3.89 10.28
N LEU A 257 9.81 5.20 10.21
CA LEU A 257 10.28 5.92 9.03
C LEU A 257 11.73 6.32 9.24
N HIS A 258 12.65 5.88 8.40
CA HIS A 258 14.04 6.29 8.45
C HIS A 258 14.19 7.68 7.84
N ILE A 259 14.42 8.69 8.68
CA ILE A 259 14.50 10.10 8.29
C ILE A 259 15.94 10.56 8.05
N ALA A 260 16.92 9.88 8.64
CA ALA A 260 18.35 10.12 8.48
C ALA A 260 19.11 8.79 8.66
N PRO A 261 20.40 8.69 8.30
CA PRO A 261 21.20 7.47 8.44
C PRO A 261 21.24 6.88 9.85
N ASP A 262 21.11 7.73 10.85
CA ASP A 262 21.21 7.43 12.28
C ASP A 262 19.91 7.69 13.06
N ALA A 263 18.83 8.06 12.35
CA ALA A 263 17.58 8.43 13.01
C ALA A 263 16.34 7.87 12.29
N SER A 264 15.44 7.33 13.10
CA SER A 264 14.11 6.92 12.67
C SER A 264 13.03 7.65 13.49
N LEU A 265 11.81 7.64 12.93
CA LEU A 265 10.63 8.25 13.48
C LEU A 265 9.54 7.20 13.61
N GLY A 266 9.24 6.77 14.83
CA GLY A 266 8.17 5.82 15.11
C GLY A 266 6.79 6.48 14.96
N ILE A 267 5.84 5.80 14.32
CA ILE A 267 4.49 6.35 14.15
C ILE A 267 3.82 6.59 15.51
N ASN A 268 3.98 5.67 16.46
CA ASN A 268 3.45 5.86 17.81
C ASN A 268 4.08 7.06 18.55
N GLU A 269 5.34 7.38 18.26
CA GLU A 269 6.07 8.51 18.83
C GLU A 269 5.49 9.86 18.37
N ILE A 270 5.07 9.93 17.10
CA ILE A 270 4.50 11.16 16.52
C ILE A 270 2.97 11.15 16.51
N LYS A 271 2.35 10.23 17.22
CA LYS A 271 0.90 10.05 17.25
C LYS A 271 0.13 11.35 17.49
N GLN A 272 0.57 12.13 18.49
CA GLN A 272 -0.08 13.38 18.87
C GLN A 272 0.00 14.42 17.74
N SER A 273 1.15 14.54 17.08
CA SER A 273 1.34 15.46 15.96
C SER A 273 0.52 15.06 14.75
N LEU A 274 0.39 13.76 14.47
CA LEU A 274 -0.46 13.23 13.42
C LEU A 274 -1.94 13.53 13.71
N GLN A 275 -2.41 13.31 14.94
CA GLN A 275 -3.78 13.66 15.34
C GLN A 275 -4.06 15.14 15.15
N GLN A 276 -3.10 16.01 15.56
CA GLN A 276 -3.23 17.44 15.33
C GLN A 276 -3.23 17.79 13.84
N GLY A 277 -2.36 17.17 13.04
CA GLY A 277 -2.34 17.34 11.59
C GLY A 277 -3.66 16.95 10.93
N ILE A 278 -4.27 15.82 11.36
CA ILE A 278 -5.58 15.38 10.88
C ILE A 278 -6.66 16.39 11.28
N ALA A 279 -6.65 16.89 12.52
CA ALA A 279 -7.56 17.93 12.99
C ALA A 279 -7.39 19.25 12.20
N ASN A 280 -6.17 19.56 11.77
CA ASN A 280 -5.84 20.72 10.96
C ASN A 280 -6.12 20.55 9.46
N GLY A 281 -6.59 19.38 9.02
CA GLY A 281 -7.06 19.17 7.65
C GLY A 281 -6.28 18.16 6.81
N LEU A 282 -5.37 17.39 7.39
CA LEU A 282 -4.68 16.28 6.69
C LEU A 282 -5.70 15.21 6.31
N LYS A 283 -5.84 14.94 5.00
CA LYS A 283 -6.83 14.03 4.45
C LYS A 283 -6.21 12.80 3.81
N PHE A 284 -4.99 12.92 3.32
CA PHE A 284 -4.35 11.89 2.53
C PHE A 284 -2.89 11.72 2.92
N ALA A 285 -2.43 10.47 3.02
CA ALA A 285 -1.01 10.17 3.19
C ALA A 285 -0.54 9.18 2.14
N ILE A 286 0.62 9.44 1.56
CA ILE A 286 1.29 8.60 0.56
C ILE A 286 2.64 8.19 1.12
N PHE A 287 2.89 6.88 1.19
CA PHE A 287 4.18 6.33 1.60
C PHE A 287 4.81 5.56 0.45
N ASN A 288 5.86 6.13 -0.12
CA ASN A 288 6.75 5.47 -1.06
C ASN A 288 7.87 4.79 -0.26
N SER A 289 7.55 3.65 0.36
CA SER A 289 8.45 2.91 1.25
C SER A 289 8.12 1.42 1.27
N CYS A 290 9.10 0.58 1.64
CA CYS A 290 9.00 -0.87 1.45
C CYS A 290 8.04 -1.59 2.41
N ASP A 291 7.88 -1.14 3.66
CA ASP A 291 7.08 -1.80 4.71
C ASP A 291 6.08 -0.78 5.29
N GLY A 292 4.97 -0.55 4.58
CA GLY A 292 4.02 0.53 4.94
C GLY A 292 2.69 0.09 5.54
N ILE A 293 2.43 -1.23 5.69
CA ILE A 293 1.10 -1.71 6.12
C ILE A 293 0.82 -1.34 7.58
N SER A 294 1.75 -1.59 8.49
CA SER A 294 1.57 -1.24 9.90
C SER A 294 1.50 0.28 10.11
N ILE A 295 2.20 1.04 9.26
CA ILE A 295 2.09 2.49 9.22
C ILE A 295 0.68 2.91 8.79
N ALA A 296 0.16 2.29 7.72
CA ALA A 296 -1.19 2.55 7.23
C ALA A 296 -2.25 2.26 8.29
N GLU A 297 -2.17 1.09 8.93
CA GLU A 297 -3.08 0.70 10.01
C GLU A 297 -3.04 1.70 11.17
N SER A 298 -1.85 2.14 11.56
CA SER A 298 -1.67 3.14 12.60
C SER A 298 -2.30 4.48 12.22
N LEU A 299 -2.12 4.95 10.99
CA LEU A 299 -2.68 6.22 10.50
C LEU A 299 -4.21 6.16 10.39
N ILE A 300 -4.75 5.03 9.91
CA ILE A 300 -6.20 4.81 9.87
C ILE A 300 -6.76 4.80 11.29
N ALA A 301 -6.08 4.13 12.24
CA ALA A 301 -6.48 4.12 13.64
C ALA A 301 -6.45 5.52 14.28
N LEU A 302 -5.68 6.45 13.73
CA LEU A 302 -5.67 7.87 14.14
C LEU A 302 -6.76 8.70 13.45
N GLY A 303 -7.53 8.11 12.53
CA GLY A 303 -8.63 8.80 11.85
C GLY A 303 -8.24 9.43 10.52
N LEU A 304 -7.10 9.07 9.90
CA LEU A 304 -6.76 9.53 8.57
C LEU A 304 -7.75 8.94 7.54
N PRO A 305 -8.50 9.77 6.77
CA PRO A 305 -9.57 9.25 5.91
C PRO A 305 -9.06 8.44 4.72
N HIS A 306 -7.90 8.79 4.18
CA HIS A 306 -7.33 8.17 2.97
C HIS A 306 -5.85 7.92 3.11
N TRP A 307 -5.43 6.76 2.63
CA TRP A 307 -4.03 6.38 2.59
C TRP A 307 -3.67 5.79 1.22
N GLY A 308 -2.48 6.09 0.74
CA GLY A 308 -1.88 5.49 -0.45
C GLY A 308 -0.40 5.19 -0.18
N GLY A 309 0.05 4.02 -0.56
CA GLY A 309 1.44 3.62 -0.43
C GLY A 309 1.83 2.69 -1.56
N ASP A 310 3.11 2.70 -1.92
CA ASP A 310 3.65 1.69 -2.79
C ASP A 310 3.71 0.37 -2.01
N LYS A 311 2.84 -0.55 -2.38
CA LYS A 311 2.81 -1.89 -1.81
C LYS A 311 3.74 -2.81 -2.57
N ARG A 312 4.38 -2.25 -3.62
CA ARG A 312 5.25 -3.08 -4.41
C ARG A 312 6.43 -3.50 -3.58
N PRO A 313 6.40 -4.82 -3.56
CA PRO A 313 7.46 -5.50 -4.11
C PRO A 313 7.16 -6.22 -5.44
N VAL A 314 5.96 -6.23 -5.95
CA VAL A 314 5.66 -6.86 -7.24
C VAL A 314 5.78 -5.80 -8.32
N ASN A 315 6.81 -5.88 -9.14
CA ASN A 315 6.93 -5.09 -10.37
C ASN A 315 5.90 -5.63 -11.37
N LEU A 316 4.66 -5.22 -11.19
CA LEU A 316 3.66 -5.34 -12.25
C LEU A 316 3.94 -4.21 -13.24
N ASP A 317 4.91 -4.40 -14.12
CA ASP A 317 4.93 -3.72 -15.39
C ASP A 317 3.68 -4.17 -16.14
N ILE A 318 2.59 -3.49 -15.89
CA ILE A 318 1.37 -3.63 -16.69
C ILE A 318 1.62 -2.82 -17.95
N TYR A 319 1.94 -3.53 -19.04
CA TYR A 319 1.82 -3.04 -20.40
C TYR A 319 0.36 -2.78 -20.76
#